data_248ab090a45d341b72f28ed8591895f5
#
_entry.id   248ab090a45d341b72f28ed8591895f5
#
_cell.length_a   1.000
_cell.length_b   1.000
_cell.length_c   1.000
_cell.angle_alpha   90.00
_cell.angle_beta   90.00
_cell.angle_gamma   90.00
#
_symmetry.space_group_name_H-M   'P 1'
#
loop_
_entity.id
_entity.type
_entity.pdbx_description
1 polymer ?
#
loop_
_entity_poly.entity_id
_entity_poly.type
_entity_poly.pdbx_seq_one_letter_code
_entity_poly.pdbx_strand_id
1 'polypeptide(L)'
;MVRRIFLLMLLMAQDSVQADSTRGQAVAEAEYAASHGYVDLAVELEMELRSTNGKTAVRKLRLRQMETADNQVKTLVVFDLPKAIADTALLTWSNRDSDDDQWLFLPSVKRVKKIASKDRSGPFVGSTFAYEDLTDYAVDEFTYNWLRQEACEPLVCDVIERKRKDPYSGYARELVFIDNTDHRIRRIEYFDRDDKPLKTLEAADFAQYTTGDRNFVQPHLMTMTNVQTGRSTVLRWSPYRYGAGLNETRDFSTNALRRVR
;
A
#
# COMPACT_ATOMS: atom_id res chain seq x y z
N MET A 1 6.66 0.16 61.00
CA MET A 1 5.68 -0.70 60.28
C MET A 1 5.25 -0.03 58.98
N VAL A 2 6.21 0.20 58.03
CA VAL A 2 5.94 0.77 56.70
C VAL A 2 6.99 0.25 55.72
N ARG A 3 6.77 -0.93 55.13
CA ARG A 3 7.65 -1.43 54.08
C ARG A 3 7.06 -2.68 53.39
N ARG A 4 5.90 -2.52 52.66
CA ARG A 4 5.35 -3.62 51.81
C ARG A 4 4.34 -3.16 50.74
N ILE A 5 4.38 -1.92 50.22
CA ILE A 5 3.39 -1.45 49.23
C ILE A 5 4.02 -1.10 47.86
N PHE A 6 5.37 -1.19 47.70
CA PHE A 6 6.02 -0.68 46.47
C PHE A 6 6.34 -1.76 45.43
N LEU A 7 5.97 -3.03 45.61
CA LEU A 7 6.38 -4.11 44.71
C LEU A 7 5.25 -4.63 43.79
N LEU A 8 4.02 -4.10 43.91
CA LEU A 8 2.89 -4.61 43.10
C LEU A 8 2.56 -3.76 41.86
N MET A 9 3.14 -2.58 41.70
CA MET A 9 2.84 -1.69 40.55
C MET A 9 3.73 -1.89 39.32
N LEU A 10 4.80 -2.67 39.43
CA LEU A 10 5.75 -2.84 38.30
C LEU A 10 5.39 -4.00 37.35
N LEU A 11 4.49 -4.91 37.75
CA LEU A 11 4.08 -6.05 36.89
C LEU A 11 2.93 -5.70 35.93
N MET A 12 2.15 -4.66 36.22
CA MET A 12 1.00 -4.31 35.33
C MET A 12 1.38 -3.54 34.06
N ALA A 13 2.55 -2.91 34.02
CA ALA A 13 2.98 -2.14 32.84
C ALA A 13 3.54 -3.00 31.70
N GLN A 14 3.99 -4.21 31.97
CA GLN A 14 4.53 -5.10 30.92
C GLN A 14 3.44 -5.88 30.19
N ASP A 15 2.34 -6.22 30.87
CA ASP A 15 1.23 -6.95 30.23
C ASP A 15 0.46 -6.07 29.22
N SER A 16 0.37 -4.74 29.46
CA SER A 16 -0.33 -3.84 28.55
C SER A 16 0.41 -3.66 27.19
N VAL A 17 1.74 -3.57 27.21
CA VAL A 17 2.55 -3.40 25.98
C VAL A 17 2.49 -4.66 25.12
N GLN A 18 2.53 -5.85 25.71
CA GLN A 18 2.42 -7.12 24.99
C GLN A 18 1.02 -7.30 24.40
N ALA A 19 -0.03 -6.96 25.15
CA ALA A 19 -1.42 -7.02 24.67
C ALA A 19 -1.66 -6.08 23.47
N ASP A 20 -1.10 -4.88 23.49
CA ASP A 20 -1.23 -3.89 22.42
C ASP A 20 -0.53 -4.33 21.12
N SER A 21 0.65 -4.93 21.20
CA SER A 21 1.33 -5.45 20.01
C SER A 21 0.60 -6.66 19.41
N THR A 22 0.08 -7.56 20.24
CA THR A 22 -0.71 -8.72 19.81
C THR A 22 -2.00 -8.28 19.14
N ARG A 23 -2.69 -7.29 19.70
CA ARG A 23 -3.90 -6.72 19.10
C ARG A 23 -3.57 -6.01 17.79
N GLY A 24 -2.48 -5.24 17.74
CA GLY A 24 -2.03 -4.55 16.54
C GLY A 24 -1.75 -5.52 15.39
N GLN A 25 -1.08 -6.62 15.68
CA GLN A 25 -0.83 -7.68 14.71
C GLN A 25 -2.13 -8.35 14.25
N ALA A 26 -3.04 -8.68 15.15
CA ALA A 26 -4.34 -9.30 14.80
C ALA A 26 -5.18 -8.40 13.88
N VAL A 27 -5.17 -7.07 14.09
CA VAL A 27 -5.85 -6.11 13.21
C VAL A 27 -5.20 -6.09 11.82
N ALA A 28 -3.87 -6.12 11.74
CA ALA A 28 -3.15 -6.18 10.46
C ALA A 28 -3.41 -7.50 9.71
N GLU A 29 -3.45 -8.64 10.42
CA GLU A 29 -3.79 -9.95 9.85
C GLU A 29 -5.23 -9.99 9.31
N ALA A 30 -6.18 -9.36 10.00
CA ALA A 30 -7.57 -9.27 9.54
C ALA A 30 -7.67 -8.42 8.26
N GLU A 31 -6.96 -7.29 8.18
CA GLU A 31 -6.89 -6.46 6.97
C GLU A 31 -6.26 -7.25 5.81
N TYR A 32 -5.13 -7.92 6.07
CA TYR A 32 -4.45 -8.73 5.08
C TYR A 32 -5.39 -9.84 4.53
N ALA A 33 -6.06 -10.57 5.41
CA ALA A 33 -7.01 -11.61 5.02
C ALA A 33 -8.21 -11.07 4.23
N ALA A 34 -8.68 -9.84 4.52
CA ALA A 34 -9.77 -9.19 3.80
C ALA A 34 -9.35 -8.69 2.41
N SER A 35 -8.05 -8.46 2.18
CA SER A 35 -7.51 -7.94 0.92
C SER A 35 -6.99 -9.01 -0.03
N HIS A 36 -6.73 -10.23 0.44
CA HIS A 36 -6.07 -11.32 -0.30
C HIS A 36 -6.99 -12.51 -0.56
N GLY A 37 -6.56 -13.41 -1.45
CA GLY A 37 -7.30 -14.61 -1.87
C GLY A 37 -8.18 -14.39 -3.10
N TYR A 38 -7.85 -13.40 -3.93
CA TYR A 38 -8.60 -13.05 -5.15
C TYR A 38 -8.09 -13.74 -6.43
N VAL A 39 -6.94 -14.42 -6.40
CA VAL A 39 -6.24 -15.07 -7.51
C VAL A 39 -5.64 -14.06 -8.49
N ASP A 40 -6.46 -13.34 -9.26
CA ASP A 40 -6.02 -12.28 -10.15
C ASP A 40 -7.07 -11.18 -10.31
N LEU A 41 -6.62 -9.98 -10.65
CA LEU A 41 -7.48 -8.85 -10.97
C LEU A 41 -6.85 -7.93 -12.01
N ALA A 42 -7.70 -7.20 -12.72
CA ALA A 42 -7.32 -6.11 -13.61
C ALA A 42 -8.22 -4.90 -13.38
N VAL A 43 -7.65 -3.70 -13.43
CA VAL A 43 -8.37 -2.45 -13.23
C VAL A 43 -7.71 -1.33 -14.03
N GLU A 44 -8.52 -0.40 -14.52
CA GLU A 44 -8.05 0.87 -15.10
C GLU A 44 -8.19 1.97 -14.07
N LEU A 45 -7.30 2.95 -14.13
CA LEU A 45 -7.36 4.08 -13.22
C LEU A 45 -6.89 5.37 -13.87
N GLU A 46 -7.44 6.46 -13.36
CA GLU A 46 -6.98 7.81 -13.64
C GLU A 46 -6.18 8.33 -12.46
N MET A 47 -4.98 8.86 -12.72
CA MET A 47 -4.10 9.48 -11.75
C MET A 47 -4.01 10.97 -12.04
N GLU A 48 -4.51 11.80 -11.13
CA GLU A 48 -4.43 13.26 -11.21
C GLU A 48 -3.37 13.77 -10.24
N LEU A 49 -2.30 14.37 -10.77
CA LEU A 49 -1.25 15.02 -9.98
C LEU A 49 -1.61 16.49 -9.79
N ARG A 50 -1.61 16.97 -8.56
CA ARG A 50 -1.94 18.36 -8.20
C ARG A 50 -0.74 19.05 -7.57
N SER A 51 -0.37 20.19 -8.12
CA SER A 51 0.67 21.07 -7.59
C SER A 51 0.05 22.19 -6.76
N THR A 52 0.82 22.76 -5.84
CA THR A 52 0.39 23.89 -4.97
C THR A 52 0.04 25.17 -5.73
N ASN A 53 0.56 25.33 -6.94
CA ASN A 53 0.22 26.48 -7.83
C ASN A 53 -1.03 26.27 -8.69
N GLY A 54 -1.85 25.24 -8.37
CA GLY A 54 -3.09 24.92 -9.07
C GLY A 54 -2.91 24.15 -10.38
N LYS A 55 -1.69 23.86 -10.82
CA LYS A 55 -1.47 23.04 -12.02
C LYS A 55 -1.79 21.58 -11.73
N THR A 56 -2.49 20.96 -12.67
CA THR A 56 -2.83 19.54 -12.66
C THR A 56 -2.25 18.83 -13.86
N ALA A 57 -1.97 17.53 -13.71
CA ALA A 57 -1.60 16.63 -14.80
C ALA A 57 -2.32 15.30 -14.62
N VAL A 58 -3.05 14.90 -15.66
CA VAL A 58 -3.84 13.67 -15.66
C VAL A 58 -3.12 12.58 -16.44
N ARG A 59 -3.14 11.36 -15.90
CA ARG A 59 -2.59 10.15 -16.51
C ARG A 59 -3.64 9.06 -16.48
N LYS A 60 -3.65 8.21 -17.50
CA LYS A 60 -4.45 6.98 -17.50
C LYS A 60 -3.51 5.79 -17.43
N LEU A 61 -3.88 4.84 -16.59
CA LEU A 61 -3.08 3.66 -16.30
C LEU A 61 -4.00 2.44 -16.28
N ARG A 62 -3.41 1.29 -16.49
CA ARG A 62 -4.02 -0.01 -16.21
C ARG A 62 -3.12 -0.76 -15.25
N LEU A 63 -3.75 -1.43 -14.31
CA LEU A 63 -3.10 -2.28 -13.32
C LEU A 63 -3.58 -3.72 -13.52
N ARG A 64 -2.65 -4.64 -13.46
CA ARG A 64 -2.89 -6.08 -13.37
C ARG A 64 -2.17 -6.60 -12.14
N GLN A 65 -2.84 -7.46 -11.39
CA GLN A 65 -2.29 -8.03 -10.17
C GLN A 65 -2.66 -9.51 -10.10
N MET A 66 -1.75 -10.32 -9.58
CA MET A 66 -1.91 -11.76 -9.45
C MET A 66 -1.24 -12.23 -8.17
N GLU A 67 -1.96 -13.08 -7.43
CA GLU A 67 -1.39 -13.88 -6.35
C GLU A 67 -0.81 -15.17 -6.94
N THR A 68 0.39 -15.51 -6.53
CA THR A 68 1.06 -16.76 -6.98
C THR A 68 0.83 -17.89 -5.98
N ALA A 69 1.12 -19.11 -6.40
CA ALA A 69 1.03 -20.30 -5.54
C ALA A 69 1.93 -20.21 -4.29
N ASP A 70 3.01 -19.43 -4.36
CA ASP A 70 3.94 -19.19 -3.25
C ASP A 70 3.53 -18.02 -2.36
N ASN A 71 2.26 -17.62 -2.43
CA ASN A 71 1.71 -16.47 -1.68
C ASN A 71 2.44 -15.14 -1.93
N GLN A 72 3.10 -14.98 -3.07
CA GLN A 72 3.64 -13.71 -3.53
C GLN A 72 2.60 -12.95 -4.35
N VAL A 73 2.75 -11.65 -4.45
CA VAL A 73 1.90 -10.82 -5.31
C VAL A 73 2.74 -10.21 -6.41
N LYS A 74 2.29 -10.35 -7.67
CA LYS A 74 2.89 -9.70 -8.83
C LYS A 74 1.97 -8.63 -9.36
N THR A 75 2.51 -7.43 -9.51
CA THR A 75 1.76 -6.26 -9.99
C THR A 75 2.44 -5.66 -11.21
N LEU A 76 1.65 -5.39 -12.24
CA LEU A 76 2.08 -4.66 -13.43
C LEU A 76 1.22 -3.42 -13.59
N VAL A 77 1.85 -2.25 -13.55
CA VAL A 77 1.24 -0.95 -13.84
C VAL A 77 1.76 -0.43 -15.17
N VAL A 78 0.87 -0.04 -16.07
CA VAL A 78 1.23 0.49 -17.40
C VAL A 78 0.54 1.84 -17.61
N PHE A 79 1.29 2.84 -18.03
CA PHE A 79 0.75 4.14 -18.42
C PHE A 79 0.27 4.11 -19.86
N ASP A 80 -0.98 4.53 -20.09
CA ASP A 80 -1.58 4.65 -21.43
C ASP A 80 -1.59 6.10 -21.92
N LEU A 81 -1.76 7.07 -21.00
CA LEU A 81 -1.77 8.51 -21.32
C LEU A 81 -1.00 9.31 -20.25
N PRO A 82 -0.44 10.46 -20.58
CA PRO A 82 -0.30 11.06 -21.93
C PRO A 82 0.75 10.35 -22.79
N LYS A 83 0.73 10.59 -24.12
CA LYS A 83 1.67 9.95 -25.07
C LYS A 83 3.14 10.07 -24.69
N ALA A 84 3.53 11.13 -23.98
CA ALA A 84 4.92 11.37 -23.55
C ALA A 84 5.45 10.28 -22.58
N ILE A 85 4.57 9.59 -21.86
CA ILE A 85 4.92 8.52 -20.92
C ILE A 85 4.16 7.21 -21.22
N ALA A 86 3.41 7.15 -22.32
CA ALA A 86 2.70 5.94 -22.71
C ALA A 86 3.68 4.75 -22.82
N ASP A 87 3.20 3.56 -22.46
CA ASP A 87 3.96 2.31 -22.37
C ASP A 87 5.08 2.33 -21.29
N THR A 88 5.23 3.40 -20.49
CA THR A 88 6.03 3.30 -19.27
C THR A 88 5.36 2.30 -18.36
N ALA A 89 6.12 1.33 -17.83
CA ALA A 89 5.56 0.26 -17.02
C ALA A 89 6.41 -0.05 -15.80
N LEU A 90 5.74 -0.31 -14.68
CA LEU A 90 6.36 -0.81 -13.45
C LEU A 90 5.88 -2.25 -13.22
N LEU A 91 6.82 -3.17 -13.13
CA LEU A 91 6.59 -4.54 -12.66
C LEU A 91 7.12 -4.65 -11.23
N THR A 92 6.28 -5.13 -10.34
CA THR A 92 6.63 -5.42 -8.94
C THR A 92 6.41 -6.91 -8.68
N TRP A 93 7.38 -7.56 -8.06
CA TRP A 93 7.23 -8.85 -7.41
C TRP A 93 7.41 -8.62 -5.92
N SER A 94 6.32 -8.76 -5.17
CA SER A 94 6.34 -8.67 -3.71
C SER A 94 6.67 -10.05 -3.16
N ASN A 95 7.91 -10.20 -2.71
CA ASN A 95 8.47 -11.47 -2.28
C ASN A 95 8.28 -11.64 -0.76
N ARG A 96 7.98 -12.88 -0.30
CA ARG A 96 7.78 -13.18 1.12
C ARG A 96 9.08 -13.31 1.90
N ASP A 97 10.07 -13.96 1.31
CA ASP A 97 11.28 -14.39 2.00
C ASP A 97 12.51 -13.55 1.61
N SER A 98 12.32 -12.50 0.84
CA SER A 98 13.40 -11.64 0.33
C SER A 98 12.87 -10.25 0.03
N ASP A 99 13.78 -9.31 -0.23
CA ASP A 99 13.42 -7.97 -0.72
C ASP A 99 12.54 -8.05 -1.97
N ASP A 100 11.55 -7.16 -2.05
CA ASP A 100 10.75 -6.99 -3.25
C ASP A 100 11.61 -6.63 -4.46
N ASP A 101 11.17 -7.07 -5.61
CA ASP A 101 11.80 -6.73 -6.88
C ASP A 101 10.91 -5.78 -7.68
N GLN A 102 11.48 -4.66 -8.10
CA GLN A 102 10.79 -3.69 -8.96
C GLN A 102 11.61 -3.36 -10.20
N TRP A 103 10.95 -3.38 -11.37
CA TRP A 103 11.55 -3.02 -12.65
C TRP A 103 10.71 -1.96 -13.35
N LEU A 104 11.34 -0.85 -13.68
CA LEU A 104 10.74 0.23 -14.47
C LEU A 104 11.18 0.13 -15.92
N PHE A 105 10.23 0.00 -16.83
CA PHE A 105 10.46 0.11 -18.27
C PHE A 105 10.22 1.54 -18.73
N LEU A 106 11.20 2.09 -19.42
CA LEU A 106 11.15 3.42 -20.03
C LEU A 106 11.21 3.28 -21.56
N PRO A 107 10.07 3.41 -22.28
CA PRO A 107 10.01 3.19 -23.72
C PRO A 107 10.85 4.19 -24.52
N SER A 108 11.00 5.44 -24.03
CA SER A 108 11.83 6.48 -24.66
C SER A 108 13.29 6.08 -24.85
N VAL A 109 13.82 5.27 -23.95
CA VAL A 109 15.20 4.73 -23.99
C VAL A 109 15.24 3.22 -24.20
N LYS A 110 14.08 2.56 -24.35
CA LYS A 110 13.91 1.10 -24.55
C LYS A 110 14.64 0.27 -23.49
N ARG A 111 14.69 0.76 -22.25
CA ARG A 111 15.42 0.12 -21.16
C ARG A 111 14.50 -0.30 -20.02
N VAL A 112 14.79 -1.48 -19.47
CA VAL A 112 14.26 -1.94 -18.18
C VAL A 112 15.33 -1.63 -17.14
N LYS A 113 14.98 -0.87 -16.11
CA LYS A 113 15.85 -0.53 -14.96
C LYS A 113 15.29 -1.21 -13.72
N LYS A 114 16.11 -2.01 -13.02
CA LYS A 114 15.75 -2.48 -11.68
C LYS A 114 15.85 -1.31 -10.70
N ILE A 115 14.83 -1.14 -9.88
CA ILE A 115 14.82 -0.15 -8.78
C ILE A 115 15.57 -0.79 -7.61
N ALA A 116 16.65 -0.19 -7.17
CA ALA A 116 17.37 -0.68 -6.01
C ALA A 116 16.57 -0.44 -4.72
N SER A 117 16.71 -1.30 -3.71
CA SER A 117 15.98 -1.18 -2.44
C SER A 117 16.08 0.21 -1.82
N LYS A 118 17.27 0.81 -1.82
CA LYS A 118 17.52 2.16 -1.32
C LYS A 118 16.83 3.29 -2.12
N ASP A 119 16.40 3.02 -3.36
CA ASP A 119 15.75 4.00 -4.24
C ASP A 119 14.21 3.89 -4.19
N ARG A 120 13.66 2.89 -3.47
CA ARG A 120 12.20 2.63 -3.39
C ARG A 120 11.43 3.73 -2.65
N SER A 121 12.08 4.48 -1.77
CA SER A 121 11.50 5.67 -1.12
C SER A 121 11.34 6.88 -2.06
N GLY A 122 11.90 6.80 -3.29
CA GLY A 122 11.76 7.85 -4.31
C GLY A 122 10.35 7.93 -4.90
N PRO A 123 9.97 9.09 -5.48
CA PRO A 123 8.64 9.32 -6.01
C PRO A 123 8.36 8.49 -7.27
N PHE A 124 7.23 7.78 -7.30
CA PHE A 124 6.78 7.03 -8.47
C PHE A 124 6.34 7.98 -9.60
N VAL A 125 7.18 8.07 -10.64
CA VAL A 125 6.94 8.85 -11.86
C VAL A 125 6.43 10.28 -11.55
N GLY A 126 6.96 10.91 -10.48
CA GLY A 126 6.65 12.29 -10.08
C GLY A 126 5.31 12.47 -9.36
N SER A 127 4.64 11.40 -8.96
CA SER A 127 3.47 11.43 -8.06
C SER A 127 3.89 11.62 -6.60
N THR A 128 2.92 11.73 -5.70
CA THR A 128 3.14 11.71 -4.24
C THR A 128 3.28 10.30 -3.68
N PHE A 129 3.04 9.26 -4.48
CA PHE A 129 3.35 7.89 -4.14
C PHE A 129 4.84 7.61 -4.32
N ALA A 130 5.44 6.86 -3.42
CA ALA A 130 6.77 6.29 -3.56
C ALA A 130 6.69 4.92 -4.25
N TYR A 131 7.82 4.39 -4.74
CA TYR A 131 7.86 3.02 -5.28
C TYR A 131 7.50 1.99 -4.20
N GLU A 132 7.87 2.21 -2.94
CA GLU A 132 7.53 1.33 -1.80
C GLU A 132 6.03 1.32 -1.46
N ASP A 133 5.26 2.35 -1.85
CA ASP A 133 3.80 2.36 -1.69
C ASP A 133 3.07 1.47 -2.72
N LEU A 134 3.79 0.96 -3.72
CA LEU A 134 3.26 0.16 -4.82
C LEU A 134 3.67 -1.32 -4.72
N THR A 135 4.15 -1.72 -3.56
CA THR A 135 4.39 -3.12 -3.23
C THR A 135 3.22 -3.65 -2.41
N ASP A 136 2.90 -4.92 -2.60
CA ASP A 136 2.11 -5.66 -1.64
C ASP A 136 3.01 -5.95 -0.43
N TYR A 137 2.43 -6.07 0.77
CA TYR A 137 3.21 -6.34 1.96
C TYR A 137 2.79 -7.63 2.64
N ALA A 138 3.74 -8.34 3.20
CA ALA A 138 3.46 -9.40 4.15
C ALA A 138 3.34 -8.84 5.56
N VAL A 139 2.45 -9.40 6.38
CA VAL A 139 2.24 -8.94 7.75
C VAL A 139 3.54 -8.98 8.58
N ASP A 140 4.39 -9.97 8.35
CA ASP A 140 5.66 -10.15 9.05
C ASP A 140 6.78 -9.19 8.63
N GLU A 141 6.57 -8.36 7.57
CA GLU A 141 7.50 -7.29 7.21
C GLU A 141 7.47 -6.09 8.16
N PHE A 142 6.47 -6.03 9.05
CA PHE A 142 6.30 -4.92 9.99
C PHE A 142 6.30 -5.41 11.44
N THR A 143 6.51 -4.47 12.34
CA THR A 143 6.10 -4.56 13.74
C THR A 143 4.86 -3.71 13.93
N TYR A 144 3.96 -4.12 14.83
CA TYR A 144 2.66 -3.49 15.03
C TYR A 144 2.43 -3.10 16.47
N ASN A 145 1.64 -2.04 16.67
CA ASN A 145 1.18 -1.60 17.98
C ASN A 145 -0.26 -1.05 17.83
N TRP A 146 -1.23 -1.64 18.53
CA TRP A 146 -2.56 -1.08 18.57
C TRP A 146 -2.57 0.16 19.49
N LEU A 147 -3.13 1.26 19.02
CA LEU A 147 -3.12 2.53 19.76
C LEU A 147 -4.48 2.84 20.37
N ARG A 148 -5.55 2.80 19.56
CA ARG A 148 -6.90 3.22 19.97
C ARG A 148 -7.94 2.84 18.91
N GLN A 149 -9.21 3.03 19.27
CA GLN A 149 -10.27 3.16 18.29
C GLN A 149 -10.58 4.63 18.04
N GLU A 150 -10.98 4.97 16.81
CA GLU A 150 -11.33 6.32 16.39
C GLU A 150 -12.47 6.27 15.38
N ALA A 151 -13.34 7.28 15.37
CA ALA A 151 -14.37 7.40 14.35
C ALA A 151 -13.75 7.62 12.97
N CYS A 152 -14.15 6.85 11.98
CA CYS A 152 -13.88 7.04 10.56
C CYS A 152 -15.21 6.97 9.80
N GLU A 153 -16.01 8.00 10.01
CA GLU A 153 -17.42 8.10 9.62
C GLU A 153 -17.75 7.47 8.26
N PRO A 154 -18.81 6.65 8.14
CA PRO A 154 -19.78 6.31 9.21
C PRO A 154 -19.36 5.12 10.12
N LEU A 155 -18.13 4.65 10.01
CA LEU A 155 -17.58 3.47 10.68
C LEU A 155 -16.71 3.85 11.88
N VAL A 156 -16.20 2.83 12.57
CA VAL A 156 -15.16 2.93 13.60
C VAL A 156 -13.91 2.24 13.09
N CYS A 157 -12.76 2.87 13.24
CA CYS A 157 -11.47 2.31 12.88
C CYS A 157 -10.68 1.89 14.11
N ASP A 158 -10.01 0.76 14.03
CA ASP A 158 -8.84 0.48 14.85
C ASP A 158 -7.64 1.24 14.26
N VAL A 159 -6.92 1.96 15.10
CA VAL A 159 -5.70 2.68 14.73
C VAL A 159 -4.50 1.90 15.23
N ILE A 160 -3.68 1.45 14.29
CA ILE A 160 -2.43 0.76 14.58
C ILE A 160 -1.23 1.59 14.12
N GLU A 161 -0.17 1.59 14.90
CA GLU A 161 1.16 2.00 14.44
C GLU A 161 1.82 0.78 13.81
N ARG A 162 2.40 0.95 12.60
CA ARG A 162 3.28 -0.06 12.02
C ARG A 162 4.62 0.54 11.64
N LYS A 163 5.69 -0.27 11.80
CA LYS A 163 7.05 0.11 11.42
C LYS A 163 7.63 -0.97 10.53
N ARG A 164 8.06 -0.59 9.33
CA ARG A 164 8.68 -1.53 8.40
C ARG A 164 10.04 -1.98 8.92
N LYS A 165 10.33 -3.27 8.80
CA LYS A 165 11.63 -3.85 9.19
C LYS A 165 12.73 -3.54 8.18
N ASP A 166 12.37 -3.19 6.93
CA ASP A 166 13.33 -2.78 5.89
C ASP A 166 14.03 -1.46 6.29
N PRO A 167 15.37 -1.45 6.45
CA PRO A 167 16.12 -0.26 6.84
C PRO A 167 16.17 0.82 5.74
N TYR A 168 15.79 0.48 4.51
CA TYR A 168 15.75 1.41 3.36
C TYR A 168 14.41 2.10 3.21
N SER A 169 13.39 1.77 3.99
CA SER A 169 12.11 2.47 3.96
C SER A 169 12.29 3.98 4.18
N GLY A 170 11.54 4.78 3.44
CA GLY A 170 11.46 6.23 3.63
C GLY A 170 10.69 6.65 4.87
N TYR A 171 10.04 5.69 5.55
CA TYR A 171 9.16 5.95 6.69
C TYR A 171 9.75 5.41 7.99
N ALA A 172 9.74 6.24 9.04
CA ALA A 172 10.05 5.80 10.40
C ALA A 172 8.90 4.95 10.96
N ARG A 173 7.67 5.35 10.66
CA ARG A 173 6.43 4.65 11.05
C ARG A 173 5.25 5.13 10.23
N GLU A 174 4.16 4.38 10.33
CA GLU A 174 2.87 4.70 9.74
C GLU A 174 1.77 4.50 10.80
N LEU A 175 0.77 5.40 10.82
CA LEU A 175 -0.48 5.19 11.54
C LEU A 175 -1.53 4.73 10.53
N VAL A 176 -2.05 3.53 10.70
CA VAL A 176 -3.00 2.91 9.79
C VAL A 176 -4.36 2.84 10.46
N PHE A 177 -5.38 3.39 9.81
CA PHE A 177 -6.75 3.41 10.24
C PHE A 177 -7.52 2.36 9.46
N ILE A 178 -7.90 1.28 10.13
CA ILE A 178 -8.56 0.10 9.53
C ILE A 178 -9.95 0.01 10.12
N ASP A 179 -10.99 0.04 9.28
CA ASP A 179 -12.35 -0.11 9.78
C ASP A 179 -12.59 -1.53 10.34
N ASN A 180 -13.39 -1.61 11.37
CA ASN A 180 -13.65 -2.86 12.09
C ASN A 180 -14.81 -3.68 11.47
N THR A 181 -15.39 -3.25 10.35
CA THR A 181 -16.48 -3.93 9.66
C THR A 181 -15.99 -4.74 8.48
N ASP A 182 -15.27 -4.07 7.56
CA ASP A 182 -14.77 -4.67 6.32
C ASP A 182 -13.25 -4.94 6.40
N HIS A 183 -12.61 -4.53 7.49
CA HIS A 183 -11.16 -4.59 7.71
C HIS A 183 -10.37 -3.91 6.59
N ARG A 184 -10.88 -2.76 6.09
CA ARG A 184 -10.22 -2.01 5.01
C ARG A 184 -9.53 -0.77 5.54
N ILE A 185 -8.39 -0.46 4.96
CA ILE A 185 -7.65 0.77 5.24
C ILE A 185 -8.48 1.96 4.75
N ARG A 186 -8.81 2.88 5.66
CA ARG A 186 -9.51 4.13 5.38
C ARG A 186 -8.56 5.31 5.28
N ARG A 187 -7.50 5.30 6.09
CA ARG A 187 -6.47 6.35 6.12
C ARG A 187 -5.12 5.75 6.53
N ILE A 188 -4.04 6.33 6.00
CA ILE A 188 -2.68 6.09 6.49
C ILE A 188 -2.00 7.46 6.66
N GLU A 189 -1.36 7.67 7.80
CA GLU A 189 -0.49 8.80 8.07
C GLU A 189 0.95 8.30 8.09
N TYR A 190 1.79 8.86 7.21
CA TYR A 190 3.19 8.47 7.06
C TYR A 190 4.09 9.49 7.73
N PHE A 191 5.09 9.01 8.45
CA PHE A 191 6.11 9.82 9.11
C PHE A 191 7.47 9.56 8.45
N ASP A 192 8.20 10.65 8.14
CA ASP A 192 9.52 10.55 7.54
C ASP A 192 10.57 9.98 8.53
N ARG A 193 11.81 9.81 8.07
CA ARG A 193 12.90 9.25 8.89
C ARG A 193 13.24 10.07 10.14
N ASP A 194 12.87 11.35 10.16
CA ASP A 194 13.00 12.23 11.32
C ASP A 194 11.75 12.20 12.22
N ASP A 195 10.82 11.28 11.97
CA ASP A 195 9.52 11.14 12.67
C ASP A 195 8.60 12.36 12.53
N LYS A 196 8.74 13.12 11.44
CA LYS A 196 7.86 14.24 11.11
C LYS A 196 6.73 13.78 10.16
N PRO A 197 5.50 14.32 10.31
CA PRO A 197 4.44 14.05 9.35
C PRO A 197 4.90 14.35 7.91
N LEU A 198 4.80 13.35 7.01
CA LEU A 198 5.24 13.45 5.63
C LEU A 198 4.07 13.53 4.66
N LYS A 199 3.16 12.56 4.74
CA LYS A 199 2.02 12.47 3.84
C LYS A 199 0.88 11.70 4.46
N THR A 200 -0.33 11.87 3.90
CA THR A 200 -1.52 11.12 4.26
C THR A 200 -2.10 10.46 3.02
N LEU A 201 -2.58 9.24 3.17
CA LEU A 201 -3.43 8.53 2.22
C LEU A 201 -4.84 8.47 2.79
N GLU A 202 -5.83 8.84 1.99
CA GLU A 202 -7.25 8.66 2.28
C GLU A 202 -7.89 7.80 1.21
N ALA A 203 -8.70 6.82 1.62
CA ALA A 203 -9.44 5.92 0.74
C ALA A 203 -10.95 6.12 0.95
N ALA A 204 -11.70 6.22 -0.14
CA ALA A 204 -13.13 6.50 -0.16
C ALA A 204 -13.84 5.78 -1.33
N ASP A 205 -15.15 5.96 -1.43
CA ASP A 205 -16.00 5.39 -2.49
C ASP A 205 -15.83 3.87 -2.60
N PHE A 206 -16.00 3.18 -1.49
CA PHE A 206 -15.85 1.74 -1.43
C PHE A 206 -17.01 1.01 -2.09
N ALA A 207 -16.70 -0.02 -2.88
CA ALA A 207 -17.67 -0.91 -3.48
C ALA A 207 -17.31 -2.37 -3.21
N GLN A 208 -18.34 -3.21 -3.13
CA GLN A 208 -18.20 -4.64 -2.91
C GLN A 208 -18.12 -5.39 -4.25
N TYR A 209 -17.23 -6.38 -4.30
CA TYR A 209 -17.02 -7.29 -5.42
C TYR A 209 -17.09 -8.72 -4.93
N THR A 210 -17.72 -9.58 -5.71
CA THR A 210 -17.79 -11.01 -5.43
C THR A 210 -17.03 -11.79 -6.49
N THR A 211 -16.18 -12.71 -6.07
CA THR A 211 -15.49 -13.65 -6.95
C THR A 211 -15.41 -15.01 -6.26
N GLY A 212 -15.95 -16.07 -6.91
CA GLY A 212 -16.18 -17.35 -6.25
C GLY A 212 -17.04 -17.17 -5.00
N ASP A 213 -16.61 -17.71 -3.89
CA ASP A 213 -17.32 -17.63 -2.60
C ASP A 213 -16.83 -16.48 -1.71
N ARG A 214 -16.03 -15.56 -2.26
CA ARG A 214 -15.42 -14.45 -1.50
C ARG A 214 -15.96 -13.09 -1.93
N ASN A 215 -16.07 -12.21 -0.94
CA ASN A 215 -16.40 -10.81 -1.13
C ASN A 215 -15.17 -9.95 -0.82
N PHE A 216 -14.93 -8.97 -1.67
CA PHE A 216 -13.87 -7.96 -1.51
C PHE A 216 -14.49 -6.58 -1.50
N VAL A 217 -14.04 -5.72 -0.60
CA VAL A 217 -14.43 -4.32 -0.56
C VAL A 217 -13.24 -3.48 -1.03
N GLN A 218 -13.42 -2.71 -2.10
CA GLN A 218 -12.33 -1.96 -2.76
C GLN A 218 -12.66 -0.47 -2.86
N PRO A 219 -11.69 0.43 -2.62
CA PRO A 219 -11.88 1.86 -2.81
C PRO A 219 -11.87 2.22 -4.30
N HIS A 220 -12.74 3.16 -4.70
CA HIS A 220 -12.71 3.77 -6.02
C HIS A 220 -12.02 5.14 -6.04
N LEU A 221 -11.76 5.71 -4.88
CA LEU A 221 -11.05 6.97 -4.72
C LEU A 221 -9.94 6.83 -3.68
N MET A 222 -8.73 7.20 -4.05
CA MET A 222 -7.61 7.32 -3.12
C MET A 222 -6.92 8.67 -3.32
N THR A 223 -6.64 9.38 -2.23
CA THR A 223 -5.94 10.66 -2.28
C THR A 223 -4.69 10.60 -1.40
N MET A 224 -3.53 10.77 -2.01
CA MET A 224 -2.25 10.89 -1.30
C MET A 224 -1.85 12.36 -1.27
N THR A 225 -1.75 12.95 -0.10
CA THR A 225 -1.33 14.34 0.10
C THR A 225 0.00 14.39 0.85
N ASN A 226 1.02 14.98 0.26
CA ASN A 226 2.26 15.27 0.96
C ASN A 226 2.08 16.57 1.76
N VAL A 227 2.07 16.46 3.09
CA VAL A 227 1.76 17.59 4.00
C VAL A 227 2.92 18.58 4.11
N GLN A 228 4.16 18.15 3.81
CA GLN A 228 5.33 19.03 3.84
C GLN A 228 5.42 19.92 2.58
N THR A 229 4.96 19.40 1.42
CA THR A 229 5.05 20.12 0.15
C THR A 229 3.71 20.65 -0.34
N GLY A 230 2.59 20.23 0.23
CA GLY A 230 1.22 20.56 -0.19
C GLY A 230 0.81 19.96 -1.54
N ARG A 231 1.64 19.11 -2.17
CA ARG A 231 1.30 18.39 -3.41
C ARG A 231 0.41 17.20 -3.11
N SER A 232 -0.47 16.85 -4.04
CA SER A 232 -1.29 15.65 -3.90
C SER A 232 -1.41 14.86 -5.20
N THR A 233 -1.80 13.60 -5.07
CA THR A 233 -2.15 12.72 -6.19
C THR A 233 -3.46 12.03 -5.86
N VAL A 234 -4.42 12.13 -6.78
CA VAL A 234 -5.72 11.47 -6.67
C VAL A 234 -5.76 10.31 -7.65
N LEU A 235 -6.11 9.13 -7.16
CA LEU A 235 -6.38 7.95 -7.96
C LEU A 235 -7.88 7.69 -8.00
N ARG A 236 -8.44 7.56 -9.22
CA ARG A 236 -9.83 7.15 -9.46
C ARG A 236 -9.83 5.83 -10.18
N TRP A 237 -10.37 4.81 -9.52
CA TRP A 237 -10.37 3.43 -10.00
C TRP A 237 -11.66 3.12 -10.73
N SER A 238 -11.57 2.53 -11.92
CA SER A 238 -12.72 1.90 -12.60
C SER A 238 -13.17 0.66 -11.83
N PRO A 239 -14.31 0.05 -12.17
CA PRO A 239 -14.69 -1.22 -11.56
C PRO A 239 -13.61 -2.30 -11.71
N TYR A 240 -13.29 -2.96 -10.61
CA TYR A 240 -12.30 -4.04 -10.58
C TYR A 240 -12.84 -5.28 -11.30
N ARG A 241 -12.02 -5.94 -12.08
CA ARG A 241 -12.32 -7.20 -12.77
C ARG A 241 -11.48 -8.29 -12.14
N TYR A 242 -12.11 -9.09 -11.31
CA TYR A 242 -11.52 -10.30 -10.74
C TYR A 242 -11.64 -11.45 -11.74
N GLY A 243 -10.73 -12.44 -11.65
CA GLY A 243 -10.71 -13.54 -12.62
C GLY A 243 -10.41 -13.06 -14.05
N ALA A 244 -9.49 -12.13 -14.19
CA ALA A 244 -9.12 -11.53 -15.47
C ALA A 244 -8.37 -12.50 -16.41
N GLY A 245 -8.05 -13.72 -15.96
CA GLY A 245 -7.37 -14.76 -16.73
C GLY A 245 -5.91 -14.42 -16.99
N LEU A 246 -5.26 -13.81 -16.02
CA LEU A 246 -3.85 -13.45 -16.12
C LEU A 246 -2.97 -14.70 -16.03
N ASN A 247 -1.78 -14.61 -16.59
CA ASN A 247 -0.80 -15.68 -16.57
C ASN A 247 0.55 -15.16 -16.07
N GLU A 248 1.11 -15.81 -15.07
CA GLU A 248 2.32 -15.37 -14.39
C GLU A 248 3.49 -15.14 -15.35
N THR A 249 3.84 -16.12 -16.17
CA THR A 249 4.99 -16.05 -17.10
C THR A 249 4.76 -15.05 -18.23
N ARG A 250 3.53 -15.04 -18.77
CA ARG A 250 3.18 -14.17 -19.91
C ARG A 250 3.08 -12.72 -19.51
N ASP A 251 2.44 -12.42 -18.36
CA ASP A 251 2.02 -11.07 -18.00
C ASP A 251 2.98 -10.38 -17.00
N PHE A 252 3.71 -11.16 -16.17
CA PHE A 252 4.50 -10.62 -15.06
C PHE A 252 6.00 -10.95 -15.15
N SER A 253 6.53 -11.18 -16.35
CA SER A 253 7.97 -11.33 -16.54
C SER A 253 8.63 -10.00 -16.95
N THR A 254 9.94 -9.86 -16.70
CA THR A 254 10.71 -8.70 -17.17
C THR A 254 10.72 -8.58 -18.70
N ASN A 255 10.50 -9.69 -19.40
CA ASN A 255 10.33 -9.70 -20.88
C ASN A 255 8.95 -9.16 -21.29
N ALA A 256 7.92 -9.33 -20.45
CA ALA A 256 6.58 -8.79 -20.70
C ALA A 256 6.61 -7.25 -20.69
N LEU A 257 7.43 -6.62 -19.84
CA LEU A 257 7.59 -5.16 -19.78
C LEU A 257 7.93 -4.52 -21.14
N ARG A 258 8.64 -5.22 -22.02
CA ARG A 258 9.01 -4.70 -23.36
C ARG A 258 7.90 -4.83 -24.38
N ARG A 259 6.81 -5.52 -24.05
CA ARG A 259 5.68 -5.85 -24.93
C ARG A 259 4.37 -5.24 -24.46
N VAL A 260 4.41 -4.39 -23.40
CA VAL A 260 3.23 -3.65 -22.92
C VAL A 260 2.80 -2.65 -24.01
N ARG A 261 1.72 -2.95 -24.72
CA ARG A 261 1.05 -2.09 -25.70
C ARG A 261 -0.45 -2.19 -25.51
#